data_beaf9a9053346e16d1df3a6b774f2ac6
#
_entry.id   beaf9a9053346e16d1df3a6b774f2ac6
#
_cell.length_a   1.000
_cell.length_b   1.000
_cell.length_c   1.000
_cell.angle_alpha   90.00
_cell.angle_beta   90.00
_cell.angle_gamma   90.00
#
_symmetry.space_group_name_H-M   'P 1'
#
loop_
_entity.id
_entity.type
_entity.pdbx_description
1 polymer ?
#
loop_
_entity_poly.entity_id
_entity_poly.type
_entity_poly.pdbx_seq_one_letter_code
_entity_poly.pdbx_strand_id
1 'polypeptide(L)'
;MQYITGSELFERVAAILQLAHTPSAQTRKMVFETLMLVCQAGLNNSRHGFGNLSSQIDSLCKRHHVAAADTASIQAARRHAIGNAEVTAEDLRYDCRALSLFISAVTGEAIPSTLIGKIPPTGRIGQPHHQVNYQYIRCTVVDWDQKCIRVSADQEGVEELLQVDYVNTPDYINLKYLPRLLRQGMQLNLLNCEVKNKVVVPLVVVVEPDFLIDISVLASCFEDYGHHPLLYTLKRMMPRPNNIYTLMGNFAGAALDNIINRPANH
;
A
#
# COMPACT_ATOMS: atom_id res chain seq x y z
N MET A 1 1.47 -24.88 4.93
CA MET A 1 1.45 -23.63 4.14
C MET A 1 2.07 -23.94 2.80
N GLN A 2 1.35 -23.76 1.73
CA GLN A 2 1.86 -24.01 0.38
C GLN A 2 2.72 -22.79 0.00
N TYR A 3 4.02 -22.99 -0.20
CA TYR A 3 4.91 -21.92 -0.68
C TYR A 3 4.62 -21.75 -2.17
N ILE A 4 4.21 -20.56 -2.56
CA ILE A 4 4.01 -20.21 -3.96
C ILE A 4 5.39 -20.09 -4.63
N THR A 5 5.59 -20.71 -5.77
CA THR A 5 6.84 -20.67 -6.53
C THR A 5 6.88 -19.48 -7.47
N GLY A 6 8.07 -19.05 -7.90
CA GLY A 6 8.19 -18.00 -8.92
C GLY A 6 7.56 -18.41 -10.24
N SER A 7 7.66 -19.69 -10.60
CA SER A 7 7.00 -20.24 -11.80
C SER A 7 5.49 -20.03 -11.78
N GLU A 8 4.81 -20.32 -10.66
CA GLU A 8 3.36 -20.10 -10.52
C GLU A 8 3.00 -18.61 -10.61
N LEU A 9 3.86 -17.74 -10.08
CA LEU A 9 3.68 -16.28 -10.19
C LEU A 9 3.85 -15.80 -11.64
N PHE A 10 4.81 -16.33 -12.39
CA PHE A 10 4.98 -16.01 -13.81
C PHE A 10 3.82 -16.53 -14.66
N GLU A 11 3.22 -17.67 -14.34
CA GLU A 11 2.00 -18.15 -15.00
C GLU A 11 0.84 -17.18 -14.81
N ARG A 12 0.69 -16.58 -13.62
CA ARG A 12 -0.30 -15.52 -13.38
C ARG A 12 -0.05 -14.30 -14.25
N VAL A 13 1.21 -13.87 -14.39
CA VAL A 13 1.55 -12.75 -15.29
C VAL A 13 1.22 -13.10 -16.73
N ALA A 14 1.49 -14.33 -17.16
CA ALA A 14 1.12 -14.80 -18.51
C ALA A 14 -0.39 -14.74 -18.73
N ALA A 15 -1.20 -15.13 -17.73
CA ALA A 15 -2.66 -15.06 -17.80
C ALA A 15 -3.15 -13.60 -17.89
N ILE A 16 -2.55 -12.68 -17.13
CA ILE A 16 -2.87 -11.25 -17.22
C ILE A 16 -2.56 -10.72 -18.62
N LEU A 17 -1.40 -11.07 -19.20
CA LEU A 17 -1.01 -10.67 -20.55
C LEU A 17 -1.96 -11.16 -21.64
N GLN A 18 -2.53 -12.36 -21.49
CA GLN A 18 -3.54 -12.87 -22.43
C GLN A 18 -4.81 -12.01 -22.43
N LEU A 19 -5.15 -11.42 -21.29
CA LEU A 19 -6.31 -10.56 -21.11
C LEU A 19 -5.98 -9.07 -21.36
N ALA A 20 -4.73 -8.72 -21.67
CA ALA A 20 -4.29 -7.34 -21.79
C ALA A 20 -4.98 -6.55 -22.91
N HIS A 21 -5.54 -7.21 -23.91
CA HIS A 21 -6.26 -6.56 -25.01
C HIS A 21 -7.62 -5.96 -24.57
N THR A 22 -8.18 -6.45 -23.48
CA THR A 22 -9.45 -6.00 -22.90
C THR A 22 -9.29 -5.72 -21.41
N PRO A 23 -8.63 -4.61 -21.04
CA PRO A 23 -8.45 -4.26 -19.62
C PRO A 23 -9.81 -4.18 -18.91
N SER A 24 -9.89 -4.78 -17.74
CA SER A 24 -11.13 -4.87 -16.97
C SER A 24 -10.85 -4.79 -15.47
N ALA A 25 -11.89 -4.65 -14.67
CA ALA A 25 -11.78 -4.76 -13.22
C ALA A 25 -11.15 -6.11 -12.78
N GLN A 26 -11.41 -7.17 -13.54
CA GLN A 26 -10.83 -8.49 -13.28
C GLN A 26 -9.31 -8.50 -13.51
N THR A 27 -8.81 -7.90 -14.59
CA THR A 27 -7.36 -7.83 -14.85
C THR A 27 -6.65 -7.01 -13.77
N ARG A 28 -7.24 -5.90 -13.31
CA ARG A 28 -6.72 -5.11 -12.18
C ARG A 28 -6.67 -5.93 -10.90
N LYS A 29 -7.72 -6.67 -10.59
CA LYS A 29 -7.76 -7.58 -9.44
C LYS A 29 -6.66 -8.64 -9.52
N MET A 30 -6.41 -9.22 -10.68
CA MET A 30 -5.32 -10.18 -10.88
C MET A 30 -3.95 -9.56 -10.65
N VAL A 31 -3.71 -8.32 -11.11
CA VAL A 31 -2.46 -7.57 -10.83
C VAL A 31 -2.30 -7.36 -9.32
N PHE A 32 -3.35 -6.90 -8.65
CA PHE A 32 -3.35 -6.70 -7.20
C PHE A 32 -3.03 -7.99 -6.43
N GLU A 33 -3.74 -9.07 -6.73
CA GLU A 33 -3.52 -10.38 -6.10
C GLU A 33 -2.11 -10.91 -6.32
N THR A 34 -1.56 -10.71 -7.53
CA THR A 34 -0.19 -11.14 -7.84
C THR A 34 0.82 -10.34 -7.03
N LEU A 35 0.68 -9.01 -6.92
CA LEU A 35 1.52 -8.17 -6.04
C LEU A 35 1.47 -8.62 -4.59
N MET A 36 0.28 -8.91 -4.07
CA MET A 36 0.10 -9.43 -2.71
C MET A 36 0.83 -10.76 -2.50
N LEU A 37 0.73 -11.68 -3.45
CA LEU A 37 1.39 -12.98 -3.37
C LEU A 37 2.92 -12.85 -3.42
N VAL A 38 3.47 -11.97 -4.25
CA VAL A 38 4.91 -11.68 -4.28
C VAL A 38 5.36 -11.11 -2.94
N CYS A 39 4.61 -10.17 -2.37
CA CYS A 39 4.92 -9.63 -1.05
C CYS A 39 4.87 -10.71 0.04
N GLN A 40 3.87 -11.58 0.02
CA GLN A 40 3.77 -12.70 0.97
C GLN A 40 4.96 -13.66 0.84
N ALA A 41 5.36 -14.01 -0.39
CA ALA A 41 6.52 -14.87 -0.64
C ALA A 41 7.82 -14.23 -0.13
N GLY A 42 8.04 -12.93 -0.37
CA GLY A 42 9.25 -12.23 0.01
C GLY A 42 9.36 -11.89 1.50
N LEU A 43 8.25 -11.72 2.20
CA LEU A 43 8.24 -11.38 3.61
C LEU A 43 8.31 -12.60 4.54
N ASN A 44 8.20 -13.83 4.02
CA ASN A 44 8.33 -15.10 4.76
C ASN A 44 7.62 -15.09 6.13
N ASN A 45 6.37 -14.61 6.19
CA ASN A 45 5.63 -14.47 7.45
C ASN A 45 6.37 -13.69 8.55
N SER A 46 7.38 -12.89 8.22
CA SER A 46 8.03 -12.06 9.21
C SER A 46 6.99 -11.10 9.80
N ARG A 47 7.00 -10.94 11.13
CA ARG A 47 6.10 -10.04 11.88
C ARG A 47 6.15 -8.56 11.42
N HIS A 48 6.96 -8.24 10.43
CA HIS A 48 7.08 -6.93 9.77
C HIS A 48 6.04 -6.70 8.65
N GLY A 49 5.08 -7.61 8.46
CA GLY A 49 4.01 -7.50 7.47
C GLY A 49 2.86 -6.54 7.82
N PHE A 50 3.04 -5.65 8.79
CA PHE A 50 2.02 -4.67 9.18
C PHE A 50 2.05 -3.37 8.34
N GLY A 51 2.86 -3.30 7.31
CA GLY A 51 2.80 -2.20 6.35
C GLY A 51 1.70 -2.44 5.30
N ASN A 52 1.19 -1.34 4.72
CA ASN A 52 0.36 -1.45 3.54
C ASN A 52 1.18 -2.02 2.35
N LEU A 53 0.50 -2.36 1.26
CA LEU A 53 1.14 -2.97 0.09
C LEU A 53 2.28 -2.09 -0.49
N SER A 54 2.14 -0.74 -0.45
CA SER A 54 3.19 0.18 -0.88
C SER A 54 4.47 0.02 -0.07
N SER A 55 4.36 0.04 1.27
CA SER A 55 5.51 -0.13 2.18
C SER A 55 6.15 -1.51 2.05
N GLN A 56 5.36 -2.56 1.81
CA GLN A 56 5.86 -3.92 1.59
C GLN A 56 6.68 -4.00 0.31
N ILE A 57 6.18 -3.42 -0.78
CA ILE A 57 6.91 -3.32 -2.06
C ILE A 57 8.22 -2.58 -1.86
N ASP A 58 8.22 -1.38 -1.25
CA ASP A 58 9.43 -0.60 -1.03
C ASP A 58 10.47 -1.34 -0.17
N SER A 59 10.00 -2.01 0.89
CA SER A 59 10.88 -2.81 1.75
C SER A 59 11.54 -3.95 0.99
N LEU A 60 10.77 -4.66 0.15
CA LEU A 60 11.31 -5.76 -0.66
C LEU A 60 12.22 -5.25 -1.77
N CYS A 61 11.85 -4.17 -2.47
CA CYS A 61 12.70 -3.56 -3.49
C CYS A 61 14.05 -3.13 -2.92
N LYS A 62 14.08 -2.50 -1.74
CA LYS A 62 15.31 -2.15 -1.03
C LYS A 62 16.14 -3.39 -0.66
N ARG A 63 15.49 -4.42 -0.09
CA ARG A 63 16.13 -5.68 0.31
C ARG A 63 16.80 -6.40 -0.85
N HIS A 64 16.15 -6.40 -2.01
CA HIS A 64 16.60 -7.10 -3.22
C HIS A 64 17.34 -6.17 -4.21
N HIS A 65 17.70 -4.95 -3.77
CA HIS A 65 18.46 -3.97 -4.57
C HIS A 65 17.84 -3.67 -5.95
N VAL A 66 16.51 -3.61 -6.02
CA VAL A 66 15.80 -3.24 -7.24
C VAL A 66 16.11 -1.79 -7.58
N ALA A 67 16.38 -1.50 -8.87
CA ALA A 67 16.65 -0.14 -9.32
C ALA A 67 15.48 0.80 -9.04
N ALA A 68 15.76 2.08 -8.77
CA ALA A 68 14.74 3.07 -8.44
C ALA A 68 13.65 3.20 -9.54
N ALA A 69 14.04 3.17 -10.81
CA ALA A 69 13.12 3.24 -11.94
C ALA A 69 12.19 2.01 -12.01
N ASP A 70 12.70 0.82 -11.69
CA ASP A 70 11.88 -0.40 -11.65
C ASP A 70 10.99 -0.42 -10.41
N THR A 71 11.47 0.08 -9.26
CA THR A 71 10.65 0.28 -8.06
C THR A 71 9.48 1.23 -8.34
N ALA A 72 9.73 2.36 -9.04
CA ALA A 72 8.69 3.28 -9.46
C ALA A 72 7.66 2.61 -10.38
N SER A 73 8.12 1.76 -11.31
CA SER A 73 7.24 0.99 -12.20
C SER A 73 6.37 -0.01 -11.44
N ILE A 74 6.91 -0.68 -10.41
CA ILE A 74 6.16 -1.61 -9.55
C ILE A 74 5.11 -0.87 -8.73
N GLN A 75 5.45 0.30 -8.20
CA GLN A 75 4.49 1.16 -7.51
C GLN A 75 3.40 1.71 -8.45
N ALA A 76 3.74 2.00 -9.72
CA ALA A 76 2.74 2.37 -10.73
C ALA A 76 1.76 1.22 -10.99
N ALA A 77 2.24 -0.01 -11.17
CA ALA A 77 1.38 -1.19 -11.33
C ALA A 77 0.43 -1.36 -10.12
N ARG A 78 0.93 -1.12 -8.89
CA ARG A 78 0.07 -1.12 -7.70
C ARG A 78 -1.02 -0.04 -7.77
N ARG A 79 -0.69 1.19 -8.15
CA ARG A 79 -1.67 2.27 -8.28
C ARG A 79 -2.74 1.95 -9.33
N HIS A 80 -2.36 1.41 -10.48
CA HIS A 80 -3.29 0.94 -11.51
C HIS A 80 -4.22 -0.15 -10.98
N ALA A 81 -3.69 -1.07 -10.16
CA ALA A 81 -4.46 -2.18 -9.62
C ALA A 81 -5.54 -1.75 -8.61
N ILE A 82 -5.27 -0.71 -7.79
CA ILE A 82 -6.19 -0.24 -6.73
C ILE A 82 -6.95 1.03 -7.10
N GLY A 83 -6.53 1.76 -8.13
CA GLY A 83 -7.12 3.01 -8.56
C GLY A 83 -8.40 2.82 -9.38
N ASN A 84 -9.14 3.92 -9.56
CA ASN A 84 -10.33 3.97 -10.40
C ASN A 84 -10.06 4.51 -11.82
N ALA A 85 -8.81 4.90 -12.11
CA ALA A 85 -8.43 5.38 -13.43
C ALA A 85 -8.58 4.27 -14.50
N GLU A 86 -8.90 4.67 -15.72
CA GLU A 86 -8.88 3.74 -16.85
C GLU A 86 -7.44 3.30 -17.12
N VAL A 87 -7.25 1.98 -17.17
CA VAL A 87 -5.98 1.35 -17.51
C VAL A 87 -6.04 0.90 -18.95
N THR A 88 -5.08 1.35 -19.77
CA THR A 88 -5.01 0.94 -21.17
C THR A 88 -4.37 -0.45 -21.33
N ALA A 89 -4.51 -1.05 -22.52
CA ALA A 89 -3.82 -2.29 -22.85
C ALA A 89 -2.28 -2.15 -22.77
N GLU A 90 -1.77 -0.98 -23.10
CA GLU A 90 -0.36 -0.67 -23.00
C GLU A 90 0.10 -0.55 -21.54
N ASP A 91 -0.67 0.14 -20.69
CA ASP A 91 -0.41 0.22 -19.24
C ASP A 91 -0.29 -1.17 -18.63
N LEU A 92 -1.23 -2.05 -18.97
CA LEU A 92 -1.26 -3.42 -18.43
C LEU A 92 -0.04 -4.24 -18.87
N ARG A 93 0.51 -3.99 -20.08
CA ARG A 93 1.77 -4.63 -20.51
C ARG A 93 2.97 -4.14 -19.72
N TYR A 94 3.03 -2.84 -19.39
CA TYR A 94 4.05 -2.29 -18.50
C TYR A 94 3.89 -2.79 -17.07
N ASP A 95 2.66 -2.95 -16.58
CA ASP A 95 2.40 -3.54 -15.26
C ASP A 95 2.87 -4.99 -15.21
N CYS A 96 2.64 -5.78 -16.27
CA CYS A 96 3.16 -7.15 -16.37
C CYS A 96 4.70 -7.20 -16.40
N ARG A 97 5.36 -6.22 -17.05
CA ARG A 97 6.82 -6.10 -16.97
C ARG A 97 7.27 -5.83 -15.54
N ALA A 98 6.66 -4.87 -14.87
CA ALA A 98 6.98 -4.51 -13.49
C ALA A 98 6.79 -5.70 -12.54
N LEU A 99 5.67 -6.43 -12.68
CA LEU A 99 5.42 -7.67 -11.93
C LEU A 99 6.50 -8.73 -12.19
N SER A 100 6.88 -8.95 -13.45
CA SER A 100 7.90 -9.94 -13.80
C SER A 100 9.26 -9.61 -13.17
N LEU A 101 9.66 -8.34 -13.16
CA LEU A 101 10.88 -7.88 -12.50
C LEU A 101 10.79 -8.06 -10.98
N PHE A 102 9.65 -7.75 -10.39
CA PHE A 102 9.45 -7.89 -8.95
C PHE A 102 9.48 -9.36 -8.51
N ILE A 103 8.81 -10.24 -9.25
CA ILE A 103 8.86 -11.70 -9.03
C ILE A 103 10.30 -12.18 -9.10
N SER A 104 11.01 -11.84 -10.19
CA SER A 104 12.41 -12.26 -10.38
C SER A 104 13.31 -11.78 -9.24
N ALA A 105 13.16 -10.53 -8.81
CA ALA A 105 13.95 -9.97 -7.71
C ALA A 105 13.69 -10.69 -6.37
N VAL A 106 12.42 -10.99 -6.06
CA VAL A 106 12.02 -11.57 -4.78
C VAL A 106 12.29 -13.06 -4.71
N THR A 107 12.04 -13.79 -5.80
CA THR A 107 12.19 -15.27 -5.84
C THR A 107 13.58 -15.73 -6.27
N GLY A 108 14.36 -14.86 -6.92
CA GLY A 108 15.64 -15.20 -7.55
C GLY A 108 15.49 -15.99 -8.86
N GLU A 109 14.26 -16.27 -9.32
CA GLU A 109 14.00 -17.00 -10.55
C GLU A 109 14.09 -16.06 -11.77
N ALA A 110 14.68 -16.54 -12.87
CA ALA A 110 14.77 -15.77 -14.12
C ALA A 110 13.40 -15.63 -14.78
N ILE A 111 13.15 -14.48 -15.41
CA ILE A 111 11.93 -14.27 -16.19
C ILE A 111 11.88 -15.26 -17.35
N PRO A 112 10.81 -16.05 -17.50
CA PRO A 112 10.68 -17.03 -18.58
C PRO A 112 10.79 -16.38 -19.97
N SER A 113 11.48 -17.05 -20.89
CA SER A 113 11.63 -16.57 -22.27
C SER A 113 10.30 -16.34 -22.99
N THR A 114 9.28 -17.12 -22.62
CA THR A 114 7.90 -16.96 -23.12
C THR A 114 7.24 -15.65 -22.74
N LEU A 115 7.70 -14.99 -21.66
CA LEU A 115 7.23 -13.67 -21.23
C LEU A 115 8.09 -12.55 -21.80
N ILE A 116 9.41 -12.72 -21.90
CA ILE A 116 10.35 -11.68 -22.37
C ILE A 116 9.93 -11.09 -23.71
N GLY A 117 9.46 -11.92 -24.64
CA GLY A 117 9.01 -11.45 -25.96
C GLY A 117 7.64 -10.77 -25.99
N LYS A 118 6.88 -10.81 -24.88
CA LYS A 118 5.52 -10.27 -24.80
C LYS A 118 5.39 -9.01 -23.94
N ILE A 119 6.35 -8.80 -23.05
CA ILE A 119 6.43 -7.59 -22.21
C ILE A 119 7.34 -6.54 -22.84
N PRO A 120 7.16 -5.24 -22.55
CA PRO A 120 8.06 -4.18 -23.03
C PRO A 120 9.50 -4.44 -22.57
N PRO A 121 10.51 -4.26 -23.44
CA PRO A 121 11.92 -4.51 -23.08
C PRO A 121 12.47 -3.49 -22.09
N THR A 122 11.97 -2.25 -22.13
CA THR A 122 12.35 -1.16 -21.25
C THR A 122 11.17 -0.68 -20.41
N GLY A 123 11.44 -0.04 -19.28
CA GLY A 123 10.42 0.69 -18.52
C GLY A 123 9.83 1.85 -19.33
N ARG A 124 8.74 2.44 -18.87
CA ARG A 124 8.23 3.66 -19.47
C ARG A 124 9.31 4.73 -19.40
N ILE A 125 9.67 5.28 -20.56
CA ILE A 125 10.53 6.45 -20.64
C ILE A 125 9.66 7.65 -20.31
N GLY A 126 10.00 8.32 -19.19
CA GLY A 126 9.51 9.61 -18.74
C GLY A 126 8.13 10.03 -19.24
N GLN A 127 7.08 9.75 -18.44
CA GLN A 127 5.86 10.51 -18.64
C GLN A 127 6.08 11.96 -18.21
N PRO A 128 5.42 12.93 -18.85
CA PRO A 128 5.55 14.34 -18.48
C PRO A 128 5.22 14.49 -17.00
N HIS A 129 5.97 15.33 -16.29
CA HIS A 129 5.78 15.63 -14.88
C HIS A 129 4.30 15.86 -14.59
N HIS A 130 3.65 14.89 -13.94
CA HIS A 130 2.31 15.12 -13.44
C HIS A 130 2.40 16.13 -12.31
N GLN A 131 1.55 17.13 -12.39
CA GLN A 131 1.46 18.13 -11.35
C GLN A 131 1.01 17.46 -10.05
N VAL A 132 1.74 17.68 -8.97
CA VAL A 132 1.39 17.14 -7.65
C VAL A 132 -0.03 17.55 -7.29
N ASN A 133 -0.88 16.60 -6.92
CA ASN A 133 -2.19 16.90 -6.38
C ASN A 133 -2.09 17.30 -4.92
N TYR A 134 -2.04 18.58 -4.66
CA TYR A 134 -1.91 19.13 -3.30
C TYR A 134 -3.20 19.03 -2.45
N GLN A 135 -4.33 18.66 -3.02
CA GLN A 135 -5.56 18.41 -2.25
C GLN A 135 -5.48 17.13 -1.45
N TYR A 136 -4.76 16.14 -1.99
CA TYR A 136 -4.55 14.85 -1.34
C TYR A 136 -3.20 14.28 -1.76
N ILE A 137 -2.29 14.17 -0.80
CA ILE A 137 -0.99 13.53 -1.02
C ILE A 137 -0.88 12.34 -0.08
N ARG A 138 -0.88 11.12 -0.65
CA ARG A 138 -0.42 9.96 0.07
C ARG A 138 1.09 9.87 -0.07
N CYS A 139 1.79 9.64 1.05
CA CYS A 139 3.24 9.64 1.04
C CYS A 139 3.84 8.74 2.12
N THR A 140 5.11 8.42 1.93
CA THR A 140 5.92 7.62 2.87
C THR A 140 6.99 8.50 3.50
N VAL A 141 7.13 8.44 4.81
CA VAL A 141 8.17 9.15 5.56
C VAL A 141 9.55 8.59 5.24
N VAL A 142 10.44 9.45 4.77
CA VAL A 142 11.84 9.11 4.51
C VAL A 142 12.71 9.49 5.71
N ASP A 143 12.59 10.72 6.17
CA ASP A 143 13.17 11.19 7.41
C ASP A 143 12.46 12.47 7.91
N TRP A 144 12.83 12.96 9.08
CA TRP A 144 12.23 14.16 9.67
C TRP A 144 13.16 14.82 10.69
N ASP A 145 12.89 16.08 10.93
CA ASP A 145 13.47 16.86 12.03
C ASP A 145 12.36 17.52 12.87
N GLN A 146 12.72 18.50 13.70
CA GLN A 146 11.77 19.19 14.57
C GLN A 146 10.84 20.17 13.83
N LYS A 147 11.06 20.43 12.54
CA LYS A 147 10.30 21.40 11.74
C LYS A 147 9.68 20.80 10.51
N CYS A 148 10.38 19.88 9.87
CA CYS A 148 10.02 19.35 8.56
C CYS A 148 10.09 17.84 8.51
N ILE A 149 9.25 17.26 7.64
CA ILE A 149 9.27 15.86 7.29
C ILE A 149 9.63 15.79 5.81
N ARG A 150 10.60 14.93 5.44
CA ARG A 150 10.84 14.58 4.05
C ARG A 150 10.07 13.32 3.70
N VAL A 151 9.25 13.41 2.66
CA VAL A 151 8.36 12.33 2.26
C VAL A 151 8.53 12.02 0.77
N SER A 152 8.33 10.75 0.42
CA SER A 152 8.17 10.30 -0.95
C SER A 152 6.67 10.24 -1.26
N ALA A 153 6.19 11.05 -2.19
CA ALA A 153 4.79 11.06 -2.57
C ALA A 153 4.44 9.81 -3.38
N ASP A 154 3.27 9.23 -3.13
CA ASP A 154 2.71 8.13 -3.91
C ASP A 154 1.85 8.69 -5.06
N GLN A 155 2.49 9.46 -5.92
CA GLN A 155 1.87 10.05 -7.11
C GLN A 155 2.76 9.79 -8.32
N GLU A 156 2.13 9.50 -9.44
CA GLU A 156 2.84 9.24 -10.69
C GLU A 156 3.63 10.47 -11.14
N GLY A 157 4.88 10.28 -11.55
CA GLY A 157 5.75 11.37 -12.04
C GLY A 157 6.32 12.28 -10.94
N VAL A 158 6.06 12.00 -9.66
CA VAL A 158 6.66 12.73 -8.53
C VAL A 158 7.80 11.89 -7.96
N GLU A 159 9.00 12.10 -8.49
CA GLU A 159 10.21 11.38 -8.04
C GLU A 159 10.98 12.12 -6.94
N GLU A 160 10.81 13.45 -6.87
CA GLU A 160 11.46 14.28 -5.87
C GLU A 160 10.81 14.11 -4.48
N LEU A 161 11.65 14.15 -3.44
CA LEU A 161 11.18 14.17 -2.07
C LEU A 161 10.51 15.51 -1.79
N LEU A 162 9.28 15.45 -1.28
CA LEU A 162 8.58 16.63 -0.82
C LEU A 162 9.02 16.98 0.60
N GLN A 163 9.26 18.26 0.83
CA GLN A 163 9.50 18.80 2.18
C GLN A 163 8.18 19.28 2.75
N VAL A 164 7.78 18.73 3.88
CA VAL A 164 6.51 19.01 4.55
C VAL A 164 6.76 19.77 5.84
N ASP A 165 6.27 20.98 5.94
CA ASP A 165 6.31 21.79 7.16
C ASP A 165 5.04 21.53 7.98
N TYR A 166 5.18 20.86 9.09
CA TYR A 166 4.07 20.57 10.00
C TYR A 166 3.98 21.58 11.17
N VAL A 167 4.96 22.48 11.29
CA VAL A 167 4.99 23.49 12.37
C VAL A 167 4.15 24.70 12.01
N ASN A 168 4.17 25.13 10.74
CA ASN A 168 3.42 26.29 10.27
C ASN A 168 2.01 25.94 9.78
N THR A 169 1.52 24.76 10.15
CA THR A 169 0.14 24.35 9.83
C THR A 169 -0.85 24.98 10.82
N PRO A 170 -2.09 25.26 10.39
CA PRO A 170 -3.13 25.75 11.29
C PRO A 170 -3.43 24.84 12.49
N ASP A 171 -3.19 23.55 12.33
CA ASP A 171 -3.47 22.50 13.35
C ASP A 171 -2.21 22.09 14.14
N TYR A 172 -1.19 22.93 14.20
CA TYR A 172 0.08 22.61 14.87
C TYR A 172 -0.07 22.13 16.33
N ILE A 173 -1.05 22.63 17.05
CA ILE A 173 -1.29 22.23 18.45
C ILE A 173 -1.44 20.71 18.57
N ASN A 174 -2.15 20.11 17.63
CA ASN A 174 -2.36 18.65 17.58
C ASN A 174 -1.16 17.92 17.00
N LEU A 175 -0.36 18.57 16.17
CA LEU A 175 0.80 17.98 15.49
C LEU A 175 2.12 18.08 16.26
N LYS A 176 2.18 18.84 17.38
CA LYS A 176 3.40 19.03 18.17
C LYS A 176 4.05 17.73 18.67
N TYR A 177 3.28 16.64 18.75
CA TYR A 177 3.78 15.31 19.15
C TYR A 177 4.20 14.45 17.97
N LEU A 178 3.91 14.88 16.74
CA LEU A 178 4.15 14.12 15.53
C LEU A 178 5.59 13.62 15.42
N PRO A 179 6.66 14.42 15.68
CA PRO A 179 8.04 13.94 15.57
C PRO A 179 8.39 12.73 16.45
N ARG A 180 7.66 12.56 17.57
CA ARG A 180 7.87 11.42 18.48
C ARG A 180 7.19 10.14 17.99
N LEU A 181 6.22 10.27 17.08
CA LEU A 181 5.44 9.16 16.54
C LEU A 181 6.02 8.68 15.21
N LEU A 182 6.68 9.57 14.46
CA LEU A 182 7.20 9.27 13.14
C LEU A 182 8.23 8.13 13.16
N ARG A 183 8.18 7.33 12.11
CA ARG A 183 9.15 6.28 11.80
C ARG A 183 9.43 6.30 10.32
N GLN A 184 10.63 5.95 9.94
CA GLN A 184 10.97 5.78 8.53
C GLN A 184 10.09 4.67 7.91
N GLY A 185 9.51 4.93 6.76
CA GLY A 185 8.56 4.02 6.09
C GLY A 185 7.11 4.15 6.54
N MET A 186 6.81 5.02 7.53
CA MET A 186 5.45 5.30 7.96
C MET A 186 4.65 5.96 6.84
N GLN A 187 3.38 5.61 6.72
CA GLN A 187 2.48 6.21 5.74
C GLN A 187 1.76 7.43 6.31
N LEU A 188 1.67 8.47 5.50
CA LEU A 188 0.89 9.66 5.82
C LEU A 188 -0.06 9.98 4.68
N ASN A 189 -1.24 10.53 5.02
CA ASN A 189 -2.05 11.30 4.08
C ASN A 189 -1.99 12.76 4.48
N LEU A 190 -1.61 13.61 3.55
CA LEU A 190 -1.59 15.07 3.69
C LEU A 190 -2.79 15.62 2.92
N LEU A 191 -3.64 16.39 3.58
CA LEU A 191 -4.87 16.90 2.99
C LEU A 191 -4.84 18.43 2.90
N ASN A 192 -5.38 18.94 1.78
CA ASN A 192 -5.53 20.38 1.52
C ASN A 192 -4.23 21.14 1.77
N CYS A 193 -3.19 20.75 1.06
CA CYS A 193 -1.86 21.32 1.23
C CYS A 193 -1.72 22.65 0.48
N GLU A 194 -1.09 23.62 1.13
CA GLU A 194 -0.55 24.82 0.49
C GLU A 194 0.93 24.63 0.17
N VAL A 195 1.41 25.28 -0.89
CA VAL A 195 2.84 25.27 -1.23
C VAL A 195 3.42 26.66 -1.01
N LYS A 196 4.37 26.76 -0.09
CA LYS A 196 5.08 27.99 0.22
C LYS A 196 6.59 27.75 0.04
N ASN A 197 7.22 28.46 -0.90
CA ASN A 197 8.67 28.33 -1.15
C ASN A 197 9.15 26.89 -1.37
N LYS A 198 8.43 26.12 -2.16
CA LYS A 198 8.67 24.68 -2.43
C LYS A 198 8.48 23.75 -1.21
N VAL A 199 7.93 24.26 -0.13
CA VAL A 199 7.59 23.49 1.07
C VAL A 199 6.09 23.29 1.12
N VAL A 200 5.67 22.08 1.37
CA VAL A 200 4.26 21.66 1.48
C VAL A 200 3.79 21.88 2.91
N VAL A 201 2.74 22.66 3.08
CA VAL A 201 2.10 22.93 4.39
C VAL A 201 0.72 22.28 4.37
N PRO A 202 0.52 21.14 5.01
CA PRO A 202 -0.78 20.47 5.04
C PRO A 202 -1.74 21.14 6.01
N LEU A 203 -3.04 21.18 5.68
CA LEU A 203 -4.07 21.54 6.64
C LEU A 203 -4.30 20.41 7.63
N VAL A 204 -4.29 19.15 7.16
CA VAL A 204 -4.49 17.97 8.00
C VAL A 204 -3.43 16.92 7.66
N VAL A 205 -2.89 16.27 8.69
CA VAL A 205 -2.00 15.12 8.56
C VAL A 205 -2.67 13.90 9.18
N VAL A 206 -2.90 12.87 8.38
CA VAL A 206 -3.39 11.58 8.85
C VAL A 206 -2.22 10.61 8.93
N VAL A 207 -1.95 10.09 10.11
CA VAL A 207 -0.85 9.15 10.38
C VAL A 207 -1.37 7.73 10.27
N GLU A 208 -0.64 6.87 9.56
CA GLU A 208 -1.01 5.46 9.30
C GLU A 208 -2.47 5.33 8.82
N PRO A 209 -2.82 5.93 7.66
CA PRO A 209 -4.21 6.01 7.19
C PRO A 209 -4.86 4.65 6.94
N ASP A 210 -4.06 3.59 6.80
CA ASP A 210 -4.55 2.21 6.61
C ASP A 210 -4.78 1.46 7.92
N PHE A 211 -4.54 2.11 9.07
CA PHE A 211 -4.82 1.49 10.36
C PHE A 211 -6.33 1.33 10.54
N LEU A 212 -6.78 0.09 10.57
CA LEU A 212 -8.19 -0.23 10.77
C LEU A 212 -8.57 -0.04 12.23
N ILE A 213 -9.50 0.87 12.48
CA ILE A 213 -10.10 1.08 13.79
C ILE A 213 -11.39 0.25 13.84
N ASP A 214 -11.52 -0.56 14.89
CA ASP A 214 -12.75 -1.31 15.17
C ASP A 214 -13.89 -0.32 15.46
N ILE A 215 -14.99 -0.45 14.72
CA ILE A 215 -16.17 0.43 14.85
C ILE A 215 -16.74 0.36 16.27
N SER A 216 -16.73 -0.80 16.92
CA SER A 216 -17.21 -0.97 18.29
C SER A 216 -16.36 -0.18 19.27
N VAL A 217 -15.04 -0.16 19.07
CA VAL A 217 -14.10 0.63 19.88
C VAL A 217 -14.35 2.12 19.67
N LEU A 218 -14.56 2.55 18.43
CA LEU A 218 -14.87 3.94 18.12
C LEU A 218 -16.20 4.37 18.75
N ALA A 219 -17.26 3.58 18.57
CA ALA A 219 -18.57 3.84 19.15
C ALA A 219 -18.51 3.98 20.69
N SER A 220 -17.76 3.12 21.36
CA SER A 220 -17.59 3.18 22.82
C SER A 220 -16.91 4.45 23.33
N CYS A 221 -16.18 5.16 22.47
CA CYS A 221 -15.59 6.45 22.84
C CYS A 221 -16.61 7.59 22.87
N PHE A 222 -17.76 7.43 22.22
CA PHE A 222 -18.82 8.44 22.10
C PHE A 222 -20.06 8.15 22.96
N GLU A 223 -20.02 7.10 23.78
CA GLU A 223 -21.07 6.81 24.75
C GLU A 223 -21.02 7.84 25.90
N ASP A 224 -22.18 8.12 26.54
CA ASP A 224 -22.29 9.12 27.62
C ASP A 224 -21.36 8.86 28.81
N TYR A 225 -20.96 7.61 29.00
CA TYR A 225 -19.98 7.18 30.00
C TYR A 225 -18.71 6.64 29.36
N GLY A 226 -18.41 7.10 28.15
CA GLY A 226 -17.22 6.72 27.40
C GLY A 226 -15.94 7.03 28.14
N HIS A 227 -14.99 6.12 28.08
CA HIS A 227 -13.67 6.33 28.66
C HIS A 227 -12.74 7.01 27.68
N HIS A 228 -11.63 7.54 28.19
CA HIS A 228 -10.60 8.15 27.36
C HIS A 228 -10.13 7.18 26.26
N PRO A 229 -9.98 7.63 24.98
CA PRO A 229 -9.62 6.78 23.84
C PRO A 229 -8.39 5.90 24.06
N LEU A 230 -7.39 6.36 24.84
CA LEU A 230 -6.22 5.56 25.20
C LEU A 230 -6.56 4.27 25.96
N LEU A 231 -7.63 4.23 26.73
CA LEU A 231 -8.04 3.03 27.46
C LEU A 231 -8.54 1.94 26.50
N TYR A 232 -9.23 2.34 25.44
CA TYR A 232 -9.67 1.40 24.39
C TYR A 232 -8.48 0.86 23.60
N THR A 233 -7.50 1.72 23.29
CA THR A 233 -6.25 1.30 22.65
C THR A 233 -5.48 0.31 23.53
N LEU A 234 -5.35 0.60 24.82
CA LEU A 234 -4.71 -0.31 25.77
C LEU A 234 -5.46 -1.64 25.88
N LYS A 235 -6.79 -1.63 25.97
CA LYS A 235 -7.61 -2.86 25.96
C LYS A 235 -7.35 -3.73 24.74
N ARG A 236 -7.13 -3.12 23.57
CA ARG A 236 -6.82 -3.85 22.34
C ARG A 236 -5.44 -4.49 22.35
N MET A 237 -4.47 -3.88 23.05
CA MET A 237 -3.12 -4.40 23.21
C MET A 237 -3.01 -5.50 24.28
N MET A 238 -4.00 -5.58 25.16
CA MET A 238 -4.02 -6.63 26.20
C MET A 238 -4.39 -7.99 25.61
N PRO A 239 -3.74 -9.08 26.07
CA PRO A 239 -4.13 -10.42 25.68
C PRO A 239 -5.61 -10.64 26.02
N ARG A 240 -6.40 -11.04 25.03
CA ARG A 240 -7.80 -11.41 25.27
C ARG A 240 -7.84 -12.83 25.88
N PRO A 241 -8.45 -13.02 27.05
CA PRO A 241 -8.61 -14.37 27.57
C PRO A 241 -9.49 -15.16 26.60
N ASN A 242 -9.00 -16.30 26.15
CA ASN A 242 -9.79 -17.23 25.36
C ASN A 242 -10.90 -17.79 26.24
N ASN A 243 -12.12 -17.38 26.03
CA ASN A 243 -13.29 -17.98 26.63
C ASN A 243 -14.21 -18.54 25.54
N ILE A 244 -15.09 -19.46 25.94
CA ILE A 244 -15.98 -20.18 25.02
C ILE A 244 -16.92 -19.21 24.25
N TYR A 245 -17.33 -18.12 24.87
CA TYR A 245 -18.22 -17.13 24.25
C TYR A 245 -17.52 -16.34 23.17
N THR A 246 -16.25 -15.97 23.38
CA THR A 246 -15.40 -15.34 22.35
C THR A 246 -15.16 -16.29 21.19
N LEU A 247 -14.93 -17.57 21.47
CA LEU A 247 -14.73 -18.59 20.42
C LEU A 247 -16.01 -18.79 19.60
N MET A 248 -17.16 -18.87 20.26
CA MET A 248 -18.48 -18.99 19.60
C MET A 248 -18.80 -17.76 18.75
N GLY A 249 -18.52 -16.54 19.25
CA GLY A 249 -18.70 -15.30 18.51
C GLY A 249 -17.82 -15.24 17.26
N ASN A 250 -16.55 -15.59 17.37
CA ASN A 250 -15.62 -15.65 16.24
C ASN A 250 -16.04 -16.73 15.22
N PHE A 251 -16.52 -17.88 15.68
CA PHE A 251 -17.02 -18.94 14.79
C PHE A 251 -18.30 -18.50 14.05
N ALA A 252 -19.25 -17.89 14.76
CA ALA A 252 -20.47 -17.36 14.13
C ALA A 252 -20.15 -16.26 13.13
N GLY A 253 -19.24 -15.32 13.44
CA GLY A 253 -18.77 -14.28 12.53
C GLY A 253 -18.13 -14.88 11.27
N ALA A 254 -17.20 -15.82 11.42
CA ALA A 254 -16.56 -16.49 10.29
C ALA A 254 -17.56 -17.29 9.44
N ALA A 255 -18.58 -17.90 10.04
CA ALA A 255 -19.63 -18.60 9.32
C ALA A 255 -20.50 -17.64 8.50
N LEU A 256 -20.90 -16.50 9.08
CA LEU A 256 -21.64 -15.45 8.39
C LEU A 256 -20.84 -14.83 7.25
N ASP A 257 -19.58 -14.50 7.47
CA ASP A 257 -18.70 -13.96 6.45
C ASP A 257 -18.53 -14.94 5.25
N ASN A 258 -18.43 -16.23 5.54
CA ASN A 258 -18.39 -17.26 4.51
C ASN A 258 -19.70 -17.37 3.72
N ILE A 259 -20.85 -17.17 4.36
CA ILE A 259 -22.15 -17.21 3.68
C ILE A 259 -22.35 -15.97 2.81
N ILE A 260 -22.00 -14.80 3.33
CA ILE A 260 -22.20 -13.50 2.64
C ILE A 260 -21.21 -13.34 1.47
N ASN A 261 -19.96 -13.78 1.65
CA ASN A 261 -18.88 -13.56 0.69
C ASN A 261 -18.63 -14.75 -0.27
N ARG A 262 -19.39 -15.85 -0.16
CA ARG A 262 -19.37 -16.88 -1.19
C ARG A 262 -20.09 -16.35 -2.44
N PRO A 263 -19.39 -16.22 -3.59
CA PRO A 263 -20.11 -16.00 -4.84
C PRO A 263 -21.06 -17.19 -5.01
N ALA A 264 -22.33 -16.90 -5.23
CA ALA A 264 -23.30 -17.94 -5.58
C ALA A 264 -22.77 -18.64 -6.85
N ASN A 265 -22.29 -19.85 -6.67
CA ASN A 265 -22.02 -20.74 -7.79
C ASN A 265 -23.40 -21.15 -8.35
N HIS A 266 -23.83 -20.45 -9.37
CA HIS A 266 -24.86 -20.87 -10.30
C HIS A 266 -24.23 -21.25 -11.63
#